data_eac0f02628c5f060b90936f605504ec9
#
_entry.id   eac0f02628c5f060b90936f605504ec9
#
_cell.length_a   1.000
_cell.length_b   1.000
_cell.length_c   1.000
_cell.angle_alpha   90.00
_cell.angle_beta   90.00
_cell.angle_gamma   90.00
#
_symmetry.space_group_name_H-M   'P 1'
#
loop_
_entity.id
_entity.type
_entity.pdbx_description
1 polymer ?
#
loop_
_entity_poly.entity_id
_entity_poly.type
_entity_poly.pdbx_seq_one_letter_code
_entity_poly.pdbx_strand_id
1 'polypeptide(L)'
;MKLYELITFTVRVRTVAAAMECLQQKLHNADAGVQLMGCWASEIGPLNQIAVLRGFTDEAARQAERERYLSSADAFGVEAYQLNMRVENYTLFPFIEPLPAGQHGPFYELRMYDLVPSGLAPTIAGWEKAVRPRTAEQYSPVYAAFYATDGQLPRYLHIWPYASLEQRLDVRTRAVKDGVWPPENSGPQLLDMHSTIYLPASFSPLQ
;
A
#
# COMPACT_ATOMS: atom_id res chain seq x y z
N MET A 1 5.15 -14.52 -0.52
CA MET A 1 6.06 -13.38 -0.64
C MET A 1 6.18 -12.65 0.69
N LYS A 2 7.34 -12.10 1.03
CA LYS A 2 7.53 -11.30 2.25
C LYS A 2 8.16 -9.93 1.93
N LEU A 3 8.69 -9.77 0.73
CA LEU A 3 9.32 -8.53 0.25
C LEU A 3 8.37 -7.80 -0.70
N TYR A 4 8.15 -6.54 -0.44
CA TYR A 4 7.24 -5.69 -1.21
C TYR A 4 7.89 -4.35 -1.52
N GLU A 5 7.42 -3.73 -2.58
CA GLU A 5 7.81 -2.40 -2.99
C GLU A 5 6.55 -1.60 -3.34
N LEU A 6 6.44 -0.41 -2.78
CA LEU A 6 5.44 0.57 -3.18
C LEU A 6 6.10 1.65 -4.02
N ILE A 7 5.70 1.75 -5.28
CA ILE A 7 6.08 2.85 -6.15
C ILE A 7 4.93 3.85 -6.18
N THR A 8 5.21 5.11 -5.91
CA THR A 8 4.26 6.20 -6.07
C THR A 8 4.74 7.13 -7.17
N PHE A 9 4.04 7.13 -8.31
CA PHE A 9 4.24 8.11 -9.38
C PHE A 9 3.39 9.33 -9.11
N THR A 10 3.97 10.52 -9.19
CA THR A 10 3.21 11.77 -9.35
C THR A 10 3.25 12.15 -10.82
N VAL A 11 2.09 12.29 -11.44
CA VAL A 11 1.99 12.57 -12.87
C VAL A 11 1.39 13.97 -13.13
N ARG A 12 1.55 14.46 -14.34
CA ARG A 12 0.98 15.74 -14.77
C ARG A 12 -0.54 15.72 -14.62
N VAL A 13 -1.11 16.89 -14.34
CA VAL A 13 -2.57 17.06 -14.23
C VAL A 13 -3.27 16.57 -15.51
N ARG A 14 -4.34 15.81 -15.35
CA ARG A 14 -5.15 15.20 -16.44
C ARG A 14 -4.45 14.11 -17.24
N THR A 15 -3.36 13.53 -16.75
CA THR A 15 -2.66 12.44 -17.45
C THR A 15 -2.72 11.09 -16.74
N VAL A 16 -3.45 10.99 -15.62
CA VAL A 16 -3.54 9.75 -14.83
C VAL A 16 -4.02 8.57 -15.69
N ALA A 17 -5.08 8.75 -16.50
CA ALA A 17 -5.61 7.68 -17.36
C ALA A 17 -4.57 7.19 -18.39
N ALA A 18 -3.92 8.12 -19.10
CA ALA A 18 -2.89 7.78 -20.08
C ALA A 18 -1.67 7.09 -19.44
N ALA A 19 -1.23 7.57 -18.27
CA ALA A 19 -0.16 6.93 -17.51
C ALA A 19 -0.54 5.51 -17.04
N MET A 20 -1.80 5.30 -16.63
CA MET A 20 -2.31 3.98 -16.27
C MET A 20 -2.29 2.98 -17.44
N GLU A 21 -2.67 3.41 -18.64
CA GLU A 21 -2.60 2.58 -19.85
C GLU A 21 -1.16 2.14 -20.16
N CYS A 22 -0.20 3.06 -20.02
CA CYS A 22 1.21 2.73 -20.19
C CYS A 22 1.72 1.76 -19.11
N LEU A 23 1.36 2.00 -17.84
CA LEU A 23 1.69 1.09 -16.72
C LEU A 23 1.11 -0.31 -16.94
N GLN A 24 -0.13 -0.42 -17.42
CA GLN A 24 -0.75 -1.70 -17.73
C GLN A 24 0.12 -2.52 -18.68
N GLN A 25 0.60 -1.92 -19.77
CA GLN A 25 1.43 -2.59 -20.77
C GLN A 25 2.78 -3.06 -20.20
N LYS A 26 3.39 -2.28 -19.31
CA LYS A 26 4.70 -2.58 -18.72
C LYS A 26 4.63 -3.55 -17.54
N LEU A 27 3.62 -3.43 -16.69
CA LEU A 27 3.50 -4.24 -15.48
C LEU A 27 3.03 -5.69 -15.76
N HIS A 28 2.37 -5.96 -16.90
CA HIS A 28 2.00 -7.32 -17.31
C HIS A 28 3.19 -8.18 -17.78
N ASN A 29 4.27 -7.55 -18.18
CA ASN A 29 5.48 -8.21 -18.67
C ASN A 29 6.58 -8.27 -17.60
N ALA A 30 6.18 -8.32 -16.33
CA ALA A 30 7.14 -8.40 -15.23
C ALA A 30 7.96 -9.69 -15.30
N ASP A 31 9.28 -9.54 -15.11
CA ASP A 31 10.23 -10.65 -15.11
C ASP A 31 9.90 -11.69 -14.03
N ALA A 32 10.44 -12.91 -14.20
CA ALA A 32 10.30 -13.99 -13.24
C ALA A 32 10.74 -13.53 -11.83
N GLY A 33 9.85 -13.70 -10.85
CA GLY A 33 10.12 -13.31 -9.46
C GLY A 33 9.50 -11.98 -9.01
N VAL A 34 8.86 -11.23 -9.93
CA VAL A 34 8.11 -9.99 -9.63
C VAL A 34 6.62 -10.21 -9.87
N GLN A 35 5.79 -9.80 -8.94
CA GLN A 35 4.33 -9.90 -9.05
C GLN A 35 3.68 -8.55 -8.76
N LEU A 36 2.79 -8.10 -9.66
CA LEU A 36 1.89 -7.00 -9.38
C LEU A 36 0.89 -7.42 -8.30
N MET A 37 0.86 -6.69 -7.19
CA MET A 37 -0.06 -6.92 -6.08
C MET A 37 -1.26 -5.96 -6.13
N GLY A 38 -1.05 -4.72 -6.61
CA GLY A 38 -2.09 -3.74 -6.77
C GLY A 38 -1.61 -2.50 -7.51
N CYS A 39 -2.54 -1.82 -8.17
CA CYS A 39 -2.30 -0.55 -8.86
C CYS A 39 -3.53 0.34 -8.69
N TRP A 40 -3.34 1.57 -8.21
CA TRP A 40 -4.43 2.46 -7.84
C TRP A 40 -4.13 3.92 -8.21
N ALA A 41 -5.16 4.71 -8.53
CA ALA A 41 -5.09 6.17 -8.67
C ALA A 41 -5.61 6.85 -7.41
N SER A 42 -4.96 7.93 -6.96
CA SER A 42 -5.41 8.71 -5.81
C SER A 42 -6.70 9.46 -6.11
N GLU A 43 -7.66 9.39 -5.19
CA GLU A 43 -8.95 10.08 -5.25
C GLU A 43 -9.08 11.15 -4.18
N ILE A 44 -8.68 10.85 -2.93
CA ILE A 44 -8.72 11.79 -1.79
C ILE A 44 -7.35 11.78 -1.12
N GLY A 45 -6.75 12.95 -0.99
CA GLY A 45 -5.40 13.17 -0.50
C GLY A 45 -4.55 13.86 -1.56
N PRO A 46 -3.25 13.58 -1.66
CA PRO A 46 -2.42 14.09 -2.75
C PRO A 46 -2.92 13.58 -4.10
N LEU A 47 -3.36 14.50 -4.98
CA LEU A 47 -3.93 14.16 -6.28
C LEU A 47 -2.85 13.84 -7.33
N ASN A 48 -3.30 13.28 -8.46
CA ASN A 48 -2.46 12.88 -9.60
C ASN A 48 -1.34 11.90 -9.22
N GLN A 49 -1.61 11.05 -8.23
CA GLN A 49 -0.71 9.98 -7.85
C GLN A 49 -1.23 8.61 -8.32
N ILE A 50 -0.29 7.77 -8.73
CA ILE A 50 -0.53 6.37 -9.05
C ILE A 50 0.35 5.55 -8.10
N ALA A 51 -0.27 4.69 -7.30
CA ALA A 51 0.40 3.77 -6.40
C ALA A 51 0.45 2.38 -7.03
N VAL A 52 1.63 1.80 -7.10
CA VAL A 52 1.88 0.42 -7.61
C VAL A 52 2.55 -0.37 -6.51
N LEU A 53 1.87 -1.42 -6.03
CA LEU A 53 2.43 -2.36 -5.07
C LEU A 53 2.90 -3.61 -5.80
N ARG A 54 4.17 -3.97 -5.61
CA ARG A 54 4.78 -5.18 -6.18
C ARG A 54 5.28 -6.09 -5.07
N GLY A 55 5.22 -7.39 -5.29
CA GLY A 55 5.79 -8.40 -4.42
C GLY A 55 6.96 -9.12 -5.12
N PHE A 56 7.94 -9.59 -4.35
CA PHE A 56 9.12 -10.27 -4.87
C PHE A 56 9.29 -11.63 -4.23
N THR A 57 9.79 -12.58 -5.00
CA THR A 57 10.11 -13.93 -4.50
C THR A 57 11.24 -13.91 -3.48
N ASP A 58 12.26 -13.10 -3.76
CA ASP A 58 13.46 -12.95 -2.95
C ASP A 58 14.16 -11.60 -3.19
N GLU A 59 15.24 -11.35 -2.48
CA GLU A 59 16.04 -10.14 -2.57
C GLU A 59 16.75 -9.99 -3.91
N ALA A 60 17.16 -11.10 -4.53
CA ALA A 60 17.85 -11.07 -5.83
C ALA A 60 16.90 -10.58 -6.92
N ALA A 61 15.66 -11.05 -6.94
CA ALA A 61 14.61 -10.58 -7.87
C ALA A 61 14.32 -9.09 -7.66
N ARG A 62 14.26 -8.62 -6.41
CA ARG A 62 14.07 -7.20 -6.10
C ARG A 62 15.22 -6.34 -6.58
N GLN A 63 16.46 -6.78 -6.35
CA GLN A 63 17.65 -6.06 -6.76
C GLN A 63 17.76 -6.01 -8.31
N ALA A 64 17.53 -7.11 -9.00
CA ALA A 64 17.54 -7.17 -10.46
C ALA A 64 16.52 -6.20 -11.07
N GLU A 65 15.31 -6.16 -10.52
CA GLU A 65 14.26 -5.23 -10.96
C GLU A 65 14.64 -3.78 -10.68
N ARG A 66 15.26 -3.49 -9.54
CA ARG A 66 15.78 -2.15 -9.21
C ARG A 66 16.83 -1.69 -10.23
N GLU A 67 17.77 -2.56 -10.55
CA GLU A 67 18.81 -2.27 -11.57
C GLU A 67 18.18 -2.05 -12.96
N ARG A 68 17.17 -2.85 -13.32
CA ARG A 68 16.43 -2.71 -14.57
C ARG A 68 15.81 -1.32 -14.71
N TYR A 69 15.03 -0.87 -13.70
CA TYR A 69 14.37 0.42 -13.84
C TYR A 69 15.29 1.62 -13.64
N LEU A 70 16.39 1.51 -12.89
CA LEU A 70 17.38 2.58 -12.76
C LEU A 70 18.22 2.76 -14.02
N SER A 71 18.45 1.69 -14.77
CA SER A 71 19.23 1.73 -16.04
C SER A 71 18.38 2.05 -17.27
N SER A 72 17.06 2.09 -17.16
CA SER A 72 16.13 2.36 -18.25
C SER A 72 15.70 3.82 -18.27
N ALA A 73 15.64 4.44 -19.44
CA ALA A 73 15.10 5.79 -19.62
C ALA A 73 13.60 5.86 -19.33
N ASP A 74 12.84 4.77 -19.61
CA ASP A 74 11.40 4.70 -19.41
C ASP A 74 10.97 3.27 -19.04
N ALA A 75 11.37 2.83 -17.86
CA ALA A 75 11.13 1.48 -17.37
C ALA A 75 9.64 1.13 -17.21
N PHE A 76 8.84 2.12 -16.91
CA PHE A 76 7.41 1.96 -16.60
C PHE A 76 6.49 2.51 -17.69
N GLY A 77 7.03 3.08 -18.78
CA GLY A 77 6.26 3.67 -19.87
C GLY A 77 5.59 4.99 -19.54
N VAL A 78 5.96 5.64 -18.44
CA VAL A 78 5.29 6.85 -17.92
C VAL A 78 6.16 8.11 -17.95
N GLU A 79 7.35 8.06 -18.50
CA GLU A 79 8.32 9.16 -18.52
C GLU A 79 7.69 10.46 -19.05
N ALA A 80 6.90 10.39 -20.13
CA ALA A 80 6.21 11.53 -20.71
C ALA A 80 5.22 12.23 -19.77
N TYR A 81 4.72 11.54 -18.76
CA TYR A 81 3.71 12.03 -17.80
C TYR A 81 4.27 12.27 -16.40
N GLN A 82 5.35 11.59 -16.06
CA GLN A 82 5.92 11.55 -14.72
C GLN A 82 6.54 12.90 -14.33
N LEU A 83 6.20 13.37 -13.14
CA LEU A 83 6.85 14.50 -12.46
C LEU A 83 7.79 14.01 -11.36
N ASN A 84 7.41 12.93 -10.68
CA ASN A 84 8.20 12.33 -9.61
C ASN A 84 7.89 10.85 -9.50
N MET A 85 8.87 10.08 -9.01
CA MET A 85 8.73 8.68 -8.63
C MET A 85 9.36 8.47 -7.26
N ARG A 86 8.58 7.97 -6.32
CA ARG A 86 9.05 7.55 -4.99
C ARG A 86 8.96 6.04 -4.90
N VAL A 87 10.01 5.42 -4.42
CA VAL A 87 10.09 3.97 -4.23
C VAL A 87 10.41 3.68 -2.77
N GLU A 88 9.62 2.84 -2.15
CA GLU A 88 9.75 2.47 -0.74
C GLU A 88 9.65 0.95 -0.63
N ASN A 89 10.59 0.33 0.10
CA ASN A 89 10.61 -1.11 0.28
C ASN A 89 10.05 -1.50 1.66
N TYR A 90 9.33 -2.61 1.66
CA TYR A 90 8.55 -3.05 2.79
C TYR A 90 8.71 -4.56 3.05
N THR A 91 8.57 -4.93 4.31
CA THR A 91 8.40 -6.31 4.75
C THR A 91 7.02 -6.45 5.39
N LEU A 92 6.33 -7.55 5.09
CA LEU A 92 5.02 -7.87 5.65
C LEU A 92 5.11 -8.10 7.16
N PHE A 93 4.12 -7.64 7.91
CA PHE A 93 3.98 -8.02 9.32
C PHE A 93 3.85 -9.54 9.44
N PRO A 94 4.56 -10.18 10.41
CA PRO A 94 4.77 -11.63 10.40
C PRO A 94 3.48 -12.47 10.57
N PHE A 95 2.42 -11.89 11.12
CA PHE A 95 1.13 -12.52 11.39
C PHE A 95 0.04 -12.12 10.37
N ILE A 96 0.36 -11.31 9.37
CA ILE A 96 -0.58 -10.88 8.33
C ILE A 96 -0.44 -11.80 7.12
N GLU A 97 -1.57 -12.27 6.62
CA GLU A 97 -1.69 -12.90 5.31
C GLU A 97 -2.43 -11.92 4.40
N PRO A 98 -1.81 -11.43 3.31
CA PRO A 98 -2.46 -10.51 2.38
C PRO A 98 -3.72 -11.16 1.78
N LEU A 99 -4.78 -10.37 1.61
CA LEU A 99 -5.96 -10.84 0.87
C LEU A 99 -5.55 -11.31 -0.52
N PRO A 100 -6.15 -12.37 -1.04
CA PRO A 100 -5.91 -12.83 -2.40
C PRO A 100 -6.36 -11.76 -3.42
N ALA A 101 -5.86 -11.89 -4.65
CA ALA A 101 -6.40 -11.12 -5.76
C ALA A 101 -7.92 -11.36 -5.89
N GLY A 102 -8.67 -10.31 -6.19
CA GLY A 102 -10.12 -10.39 -6.29
C GLY A 102 -10.81 -9.05 -6.02
N GLN A 103 -12.13 -9.13 -5.90
CA GLN A 103 -13.00 -7.97 -5.66
C GLN A 103 -13.17 -7.75 -4.15
N HIS A 104 -12.59 -6.68 -3.64
CA HIS A 104 -12.65 -6.31 -2.23
C HIS A 104 -13.32 -4.95 -1.99
N GLY A 105 -13.61 -4.22 -3.06
CA GLY A 105 -14.30 -2.93 -3.05
C GLY A 105 -13.61 -1.86 -3.89
N PRO A 106 -14.35 -0.80 -4.28
CA PRO A 106 -13.83 0.24 -5.17
C PRO A 106 -12.91 1.25 -4.47
N PHE A 107 -12.79 1.22 -3.15
CA PHE A 107 -11.99 2.18 -2.38
C PHE A 107 -10.91 1.46 -1.58
N TYR A 108 -9.68 1.91 -1.74
CA TYR A 108 -8.53 1.42 -0.97
C TYR A 108 -7.94 2.58 -0.17
N GLU A 109 -7.91 2.45 1.15
CA GLU A 109 -7.23 3.40 2.02
C GLU A 109 -5.81 2.91 2.29
N LEU A 110 -4.83 3.64 1.77
CA LEU A 110 -3.41 3.46 2.08
C LEU A 110 -3.06 4.40 3.24
N ARG A 111 -2.67 3.83 4.36
CA ARG A 111 -2.30 4.59 5.56
C ARG A 111 -0.82 4.37 5.86
N MET A 112 -0.08 5.45 5.87
CA MET A 112 1.37 5.46 6.07
C MET A 112 1.67 6.27 7.33
N TYR A 113 2.32 5.64 8.30
CA TYR A 113 2.55 6.23 9.60
C TYR A 113 4.04 6.21 9.96
N ASP A 114 4.55 7.36 10.34
CA ASP A 114 5.89 7.50 10.88
C ASP A 114 5.86 7.24 12.38
N LEU A 115 6.87 6.56 12.87
CA LEU A 115 6.97 6.15 14.27
C LEU A 115 8.12 6.88 14.98
N VAL A 116 7.98 7.00 16.29
CA VAL A 116 9.11 7.41 17.15
C VAL A 116 10.26 6.40 17.04
N PRO A 117 11.51 6.79 17.31
CA PRO A 117 12.62 5.83 17.46
C PRO A 117 12.22 4.69 18.39
N SER A 118 12.50 3.44 18.01
CA SER A 118 12.09 2.22 18.72
C SER A 118 10.59 1.90 18.72
N GLY A 119 9.75 2.67 18.03
CA GLY A 119 8.28 2.48 17.98
C GLY A 119 7.82 1.27 17.19
N LEU A 120 8.65 0.68 16.31
CA LEU A 120 8.23 -0.40 15.42
C LEU A 120 7.86 -1.69 16.16
N ALA A 121 8.71 -2.16 17.06
CA ALA A 121 8.47 -3.41 17.78
C ALA A 121 7.16 -3.36 18.62
N PRO A 122 6.91 -2.33 19.44
CA PRO A 122 5.65 -2.22 20.16
C PRO A 122 4.45 -2.03 19.22
N THR A 123 4.60 -1.37 18.07
CA THR A 123 3.53 -1.25 17.05
C THR A 123 3.17 -2.62 16.49
N ILE A 124 4.15 -3.44 16.08
CA ILE A 124 3.92 -4.80 15.57
C ILE A 124 3.22 -5.65 16.65
N ALA A 125 3.70 -5.62 17.89
CA ALA A 125 3.09 -6.38 18.98
C ALA A 125 1.65 -5.93 19.30
N GLY A 126 1.36 -4.64 19.23
CA GLY A 126 0.01 -4.10 19.38
C GLY A 126 -0.93 -4.54 18.25
N TRP A 127 -0.45 -4.53 17.02
CA TRP A 127 -1.20 -5.00 15.85
C TRP A 127 -1.52 -6.49 15.92
N GLU A 128 -0.57 -7.33 16.34
CA GLU A 128 -0.78 -8.78 16.47
C GLU A 128 -1.97 -9.11 17.36
N LYS A 129 -2.16 -8.35 18.44
CA LYS A 129 -3.30 -8.51 19.35
C LYS A 129 -4.60 -7.95 18.78
N ALA A 130 -4.53 -6.81 18.09
CA ALA A 130 -5.72 -6.03 17.70
C ALA A 130 -6.26 -6.41 16.32
N VAL A 131 -5.44 -6.92 15.39
CA VAL A 131 -5.85 -7.11 14.00
C VAL A 131 -6.99 -8.14 13.87
N ARG A 132 -6.91 -9.25 14.56
CA ARG A 132 -7.93 -10.31 14.47
C ARG A 132 -9.33 -9.84 14.93
N PRO A 133 -9.52 -9.23 16.10
CA PRO A 133 -10.83 -8.66 16.47
C PRO A 133 -11.25 -7.52 15.52
N ARG A 134 -10.30 -6.69 15.03
CA ARG A 134 -10.60 -5.58 14.12
C ARG A 134 -11.06 -6.02 12.73
N THR A 135 -10.66 -7.19 12.28
CA THR A 135 -11.01 -7.77 10.97
C THR A 135 -12.07 -8.87 11.05
N ALA A 136 -12.77 -8.99 12.18
CA ALA A 136 -13.92 -9.87 12.30
C ALA A 136 -15.03 -9.50 11.29
N GLU A 137 -15.94 -10.42 11.00
CA GLU A 137 -16.92 -10.33 9.90
C GLU A 137 -17.73 -9.03 9.87
N GLN A 138 -18.04 -8.46 11.05
CA GLN A 138 -18.77 -7.19 11.16
C GLN A 138 -17.96 -5.95 10.76
N TYR A 139 -16.66 -6.09 10.50
CA TYR A 139 -15.77 -5.01 10.06
C TYR A 139 -15.23 -5.31 8.66
N SER A 140 -14.56 -4.32 8.05
CA SER A 140 -13.84 -4.56 6.79
C SER A 140 -12.53 -5.30 7.04
N PRO A 141 -12.11 -6.18 6.12
CA PRO A 141 -10.81 -6.81 6.19
C PRO A 141 -9.67 -5.78 6.05
N VAL A 142 -8.47 -6.14 6.49
CA VAL A 142 -7.23 -5.49 6.09
C VAL A 142 -6.63 -6.26 4.92
N TYR A 143 -6.20 -5.55 3.87
CA TYR A 143 -5.46 -6.22 2.81
C TYR A 143 -4.12 -6.72 3.32
N ALA A 144 -3.32 -5.83 3.88
CA ALA A 144 -2.03 -6.14 4.47
C ALA A 144 -1.52 -4.99 5.36
N ALA A 145 -0.53 -5.30 6.20
CA ALA A 145 0.26 -4.33 6.94
C ALA A 145 1.75 -4.66 6.80
N PHE A 146 2.57 -3.63 6.59
CA PHE A 146 3.98 -3.73 6.26
C PHE A 146 4.79 -2.73 7.09
N TYR A 147 6.06 -3.03 7.35
CA TYR A 147 7.00 -2.04 7.84
C TYR A 147 8.06 -1.72 6.79
N ALA A 148 8.47 -0.46 6.72
CA ALA A 148 9.50 0.01 5.80
C ALA A 148 10.86 -0.56 6.18
N THR A 149 11.69 -0.88 5.16
CA THR A 149 13.05 -1.39 5.33
C THR A 149 14.12 -0.40 4.88
N ASP A 150 13.71 0.68 4.23
CA ASP A 150 14.61 1.76 3.79
C ASP A 150 13.88 3.12 3.79
N GLY A 151 14.60 4.18 3.44
CA GLY A 151 14.09 5.55 3.44
C GLY A 151 13.89 6.12 4.83
N GLN A 152 12.72 6.70 5.10
CA GLN A 152 12.38 7.24 6.41
C GLN A 152 11.96 6.12 7.36
N LEU A 153 12.70 5.94 8.44
CA LEU A 153 12.52 4.86 9.41
C LEU A 153 12.45 5.39 10.85
N PRO A 154 11.68 4.75 11.74
CA PRO A 154 10.77 3.64 11.45
C PRO A 154 9.42 4.13 10.90
N ARG A 155 8.85 3.39 9.98
CA ARG A 155 7.58 3.68 9.30
C ARG A 155 6.83 2.39 9.03
N TYR A 156 5.48 2.44 8.97
CA TYR A 156 4.67 1.32 8.51
C TYR A 156 3.53 1.77 7.59
N LEU A 157 3.12 0.86 6.72
CA LEU A 157 2.03 1.01 5.77
C LEU A 157 0.97 -0.05 6.05
N HIS A 158 -0.29 0.32 6.00
CA HIS A 158 -1.40 -0.63 6.00
C HIS A 158 -2.49 -0.24 5.02
N ILE A 159 -3.09 -1.25 4.39
CA ILE A 159 -4.01 -1.06 3.27
C ILE A 159 -5.35 -1.70 3.61
N TRP A 160 -6.43 -0.93 3.44
CA TRP A 160 -7.79 -1.32 3.78
C TRP A 160 -8.72 -1.14 2.59
N PRO A 161 -9.36 -2.20 2.07
CA PRO A 161 -10.43 -2.09 1.10
C PRO A 161 -11.76 -1.73 1.78
N TYR A 162 -12.60 -0.98 1.05
CA TYR A 162 -13.95 -0.61 1.48
C TYR A 162 -14.92 -0.64 0.29
N ALA A 163 -16.16 -1.06 0.54
CA ALA A 163 -17.22 -1.04 -0.46
C ALA A 163 -17.72 0.40 -0.74
N SER A 164 -17.61 1.30 0.24
CA SER A 164 -17.94 2.72 0.10
C SER A 164 -17.24 3.58 1.15
N LEU A 165 -17.19 4.89 0.93
CA LEU A 165 -16.68 5.83 1.94
C LEU A 165 -17.58 5.89 3.18
N GLU A 166 -18.88 5.66 3.02
CA GLU A 166 -19.82 5.56 4.14
C GLU A 166 -19.52 4.32 4.99
N GLN A 167 -19.34 3.15 4.36
CA GLN A 167 -18.94 1.93 5.07
C GLN A 167 -17.62 2.14 5.82
N ARG A 168 -16.64 2.79 5.18
CA ARG A 168 -15.36 3.13 5.83
C ARG A 168 -15.58 3.92 7.13
N LEU A 169 -16.43 4.96 7.08
CA LEU A 169 -16.71 5.80 8.24
C LEU A 169 -17.41 4.99 9.34
N ASP A 170 -18.43 4.24 8.99
CA ASP A 170 -19.22 3.40 9.91
C ASP A 170 -18.33 2.34 10.59
N VAL A 171 -17.58 1.55 9.80
CA VAL A 171 -16.70 0.51 10.33
C VAL A 171 -15.65 1.08 11.29
N ARG A 172 -15.04 2.21 10.95
CA ARG A 172 -14.01 2.85 11.79
C ARG A 172 -14.61 3.39 13.09
N THR A 173 -15.77 4.04 13.01
CA THR A 173 -16.48 4.55 14.19
C THR A 173 -16.89 3.42 15.13
N ARG A 174 -17.44 2.34 14.57
CA ARG A 174 -17.84 1.15 15.31
C ARG A 174 -16.64 0.46 15.96
N ALA A 175 -15.54 0.27 15.26
CA ALA A 175 -14.34 -0.36 15.80
C ALA A 175 -13.75 0.41 16.99
N VAL A 176 -13.83 1.75 16.98
CA VAL A 176 -13.43 2.59 18.12
C VAL A 176 -14.41 2.43 19.27
N LYS A 177 -15.72 2.49 19.00
CA LYS A 177 -16.77 2.34 20.02
C LYS A 177 -16.71 0.99 20.73
N ASP A 178 -16.42 -0.06 19.98
CA ASP A 178 -16.34 -1.43 20.50
C ASP A 178 -14.97 -1.73 21.17
N GLY A 179 -14.04 -0.75 21.14
CA GLY A 179 -12.72 -0.87 21.77
C GLY A 179 -11.76 -1.85 21.09
N VAL A 180 -12.06 -2.27 19.85
CA VAL A 180 -11.21 -3.21 19.09
C VAL A 180 -10.15 -2.52 18.26
N TRP A 181 -10.24 -1.19 18.10
CA TRP A 181 -9.29 -0.37 17.36
C TRP A 181 -9.30 1.08 17.85
N PRO A 182 -8.19 1.82 17.89
CA PRO A 182 -6.81 1.40 17.52
C PRO A 182 -6.20 0.39 18.50
N PRO A 183 -5.04 -0.20 18.15
CA PRO A 183 -4.31 -1.05 19.10
C PRO A 183 -4.03 -0.32 20.40
N GLU A 184 -4.18 -1.01 21.51
CA GLU A 184 -3.95 -0.45 22.85
C GLU A 184 -2.54 0.16 22.95
N ASN A 185 -2.43 1.35 23.56
CA ASN A 185 -1.19 2.09 23.74
C ASN A 185 -0.43 2.42 22.42
N SER A 186 -1.12 2.45 21.27
CA SER A 186 -0.48 2.77 19.99
C SER A 186 -0.12 4.25 19.85
N GLY A 187 -0.84 5.17 20.48
CA GLY A 187 -0.66 6.61 20.35
C GLY A 187 0.78 7.10 20.59
N PRO A 188 1.43 6.71 21.69
CA PRO A 188 2.81 7.12 21.98
C PRO A 188 3.85 6.69 20.95
N GLN A 189 3.54 5.73 20.06
CA GLN A 189 4.44 5.27 19.01
C GLN A 189 4.40 6.14 17.76
N LEU A 190 3.34 6.96 17.59
CA LEU A 190 3.05 7.66 16.34
C LEU A 190 3.65 9.07 16.33
N LEU A 191 4.37 9.43 15.26
CA LEU A 191 4.87 10.78 15.00
C LEU A 191 4.00 11.51 13.98
N ASP A 192 3.70 10.84 12.85
CA ASP A 192 2.91 11.42 11.78
C ASP A 192 2.07 10.35 11.11
N MET A 193 0.91 10.77 10.57
CA MET A 193 -0.08 9.85 10.00
C MET A 193 -0.65 10.40 8.70
N HIS A 194 -0.36 9.74 7.59
CA HIS A 194 -0.95 10.03 6.30
C HIS A 194 -1.99 8.97 5.93
N SER A 195 -3.08 9.41 5.32
CA SER A 195 -4.14 8.55 4.81
C SER A 195 -4.58 9.08 3.45
N THR A 196 -4.53 8.22 2.45
CA THR A 196 -4.95 8.53 1.09
C THR A 196 -5.94 7.48 0.61
N ILE A 197 -7.04 7.92 0.02
CA ILE A 197 -8.01 7.03 -0.65
C ILE A 197 -7.64 6.92 -2.12
N TYR A 198 -7.61 5.70 -2.59
CA TYR A 198 -7.30 5.34 -3.96
C TYR A 198 -8.43 4.52 -4.60
N LEU A 199 -8.54 4.60 -5.92
CA LEU A 199 -9.41 3.76 -6.74
C LEU A 199 -8.55 2.77 -7.54
N PRO A 200 -8.94 1.49 -7.63
CA PRO A 200 -8.16 0.49 -8.36
C PRO A 200 -8.17 0.76 -9.86
N ALA A 201 -7.04 0.53 -10.51
CA ALA A 201 -6.96 0.45 -11.94
C ALA A 201 -7.73 -0.78 -12.46
N SER A 202 -8.32 -0.73 -13.64
CA SER A 202 -9.06 -1.86 -14.22
C SER A 202 -8.27 -3.16 -14.35
N PHE A 203 -6.94 -3.05 -14.40
CA PHE A 203 -6.01 -4.19 -14.47
C PHE A 203 -5.40 -4.54 -13.11
N SER A 204 -5.75 -3.82 -12.04
CA SER A 204 -5.25 -4.14 -10.69
C SER A 204 -5.72 -5.53 -10.26
N PRO A 205 -4.86 -6.38 -9.69
CA PRO A 205 -5.29 -7.66 -9.10
C PRO A 205 -6.28 -7.50 -7.95
N LEU A 206 -6.28 -6.33 -7.32
CA LEU A 206 -7.21 -5.96 -6.26
C LEU A 206 -8.22 -4.96 -6.81
N GLN A 207 -9.50 -5.37 -6.84
CA GLN A 207 -10.64 -4.62 -7.37
C GLN A 207 -11.65 -4.31 -6.26
#